data_68931862fe1b53ee091f8e3a8c913a50
#
_entry.id   68931862fe1b53ee091f8e3a8c913a50
#
_cell.length_a   1.000
_cell.length_b   1.000
_cell.length_c   1.000
_cell.angle_alpha   90.00
_cell.angle_beta   90.00
_cell.angle_gamma   90.00
#
_symmetry.space_group_name_H-M   'P 1'
#
loop_
_entity.id
_entity.type
_entity.pdbx_description
1 polymer ?
#
loop_
_entity_poly.entity_id
_entity_poly.type
_entity_poly.pdbx_seq_one_letter_code
_entity_poly.pdbx_strand_id
1 'polypeptide(L)'
;MGLASATTISSSSSSLLSASLCPARRGFLPPCHHHFCFLSTFVPNKCNLNWKRSSGKKRGERVRCSAVGVGVGVEDEACELVNGVELSIGEGDDNIQAYLFKAVKNNNGAGVLLLSDIFGFQDSATRDFAYQVACHGYNVLVPDLFRGDPWEKGRPKPMFEQWLASQDPQRVANDIATSTKWMVDEFRAAGISKKLGIIGFCFGGGRVIDVLATDQGACFSTAVSFYGTRMDPTAASKIKVPVLFISGDDDPLCPIGVLSKFEKIIGNGSRVVIFKGRGHAFAHRPGSTEEDADAEQAFTLMRNWLHDGLLVNS
;
A
#
# COMPACT_ATOMS: atom_id res chain seq x y z
N MET A 1 -42.59 -4.62 -53.12
CA MET A 1 -42.65 -3.28 -53.67
C MET A 1 -41.87 -2.44 -52.67
N GLY A 2 -40.75 -2.02 -52.88
CA GLY A 2 -40.03 -1.27 -53.88
C GLY A 2 -39.13 -0.38 -53.14
N LEU A 3 -37.84 -0.61 -53.34
CA LEU A 3 -36.81 0.28 -53.86
C LEU A 3 -36.34 1.37 -52.90
N ALA A 4 -35.12 1.35 -52.39
CA ALA A 4 -33.78 1.55 -53.01
C ALA A 4 -33.44 3.01 -53.23
N SER A 5 -32.28 3.40 -52.75
CA SER A 5 -31.17 4.15 -53.35
C SER A 5 -30.51 4.99 -52.28
N ALA A 6 -29.26 4.81 -51.85
CA ALA A 6 -27.95 4.90 -52.49
C ALA A 6 -27.65 6.29 -53.10
N THR A 7 -26.53 6.84 -52.70
CA THR A 7 -25.48 7.48 -53.47
C THR A 7 -24.87 8.64 -52.68
N THR A 8 -23.62 8.55 -52.34
CA THR A 8 -22.27 8.77 -52.89
C THR A 8 -21.72 10.17 -52.75
N ILE A 9 -20.55 10.23 -52.17
CA ILE A 9 -19.21 10.68 -52.66
C ILE A 9 -19.00 12.19 -52.73
N SER A 10 -17.98 12.70 -52.10
CA SER A 10 -16.67 13.12 -52.60
C SER A 10 -16.08 14.20 -51.66
N SER A 11 -14.92 14.02 -51.22
CA SER A 11 -13.55 14.23 -51.69
C SER A 11 -13.02 15.62 -51.49
N SER A 12 -11.89 15.62 -50.79
CA SER A 12 -10.64 16.38 -50.99
C SER A 12 -10.63 17.90 -50.80
N SER A 13 -9.76 18.40 -49.95
CA SER A 13 -8.51 18.97 -50.44
C SER A 13 -7.62 19.50 -49.32
N SER A 14 -6.38 19.21 -49.47
CA SER A 14 -5.21 19.68 -48.76
C SER A 14 -5.00 21.18 -48.95
N SER A 15 -4.42 21.87 -47.99
CA SER A 15 -3.42 22.91 -48.28
C SER A 15 -2.52 23.17 -47.09
N LEU A 16 -1.29 23.26 -47.43
CA LEU A 16 -0.06 23.45 -46.71
C LEU A 16 0.20 24.92 -46.27
N LEU A 17 1.16 25.02 -45.30
CA LEU A 17 2.10 26.11 -45.05
C LEU A 17 1.59 27.34 -44.27
N SER A 18 2.20 27.63 -43.14
CA SER A 18 3.50 28.34 -43.11
C SER A 18 4.01 28.53 -41.70
N ALA A 19 5.30 28.37 -41.56
CA ALA A 19 6.09 28.66 -40.37
C ALA A 19 6.22 30.19 -40.19
N SER A 20 6.21 30.63 -38.94
CA SER A 20 6.68 31.98 -38.60
C SER A 20 7.40 31.97 -37.26
N LEU A 21 8.58 32.55 -37.29
CA LEU A 21 9.64 32.60 -36.28
C LEU A 21 9.25 33.46 -35.06
N CYS A 22 9.98 33.17 -33.96
CA CYS A 22 10.09 33.80 -32.65
C CYS A 22 10.00 35.33 -32.56
N PRO A 23 9.71 35.89 -31.36
CA PRO A 23 10.87 36.18 -30.49
C PRO A 23 10.70 35.87 -29.00
N ALA A 24 11.86 35.66 -28.36
CA ALA A 24 12.10 35.48 -26.95
C ALA A 24 11.53 36.61 -26.06
N ARG A 25 10.86 36.27 -24.97
CA ARG A 25 10.75 37.12 -23.79
C ARG A 25 11.11 36.32 -22.53
N ARG A 26 11.96 36.97 -21.74
CA ARG A 26 12.48 36.56 -20.44
C ARG A 26 11.37 36.48 -19.40
N GLY A 27 11.53 35.52 -18.48
CA GLY A 27 11.22 35.69 -17.06
C GLY A 27 9.90 35.12 -16.60
N PHE A 28 10.04 34.01 -15.93
CA PHE A 28 9.54 33.70 -14.60
C PHE A 28 9.78 32.22 -14.39
N LEU A 29 10.65 31.91 -13.45
CA LEU A 29 10.86 30.54 -12.96
C LEU A 29 9.66 30.16 -12.11
N PRO A 30 9.01 29.00 -12.34
CA PRO A 30 8.09 28.43 -11.39
C PRO A 30 8.83 27.81 -10.20
N PRO A 31 8.20 27.64 -9.03
CA PRO A 31 8.84 27.13 -7.83
C PRO A 31 9.32 25.71 -8.02
N CYS A 32 10.46 25.42 -7.42
CA CYS A 32 11.13 24.12 -7.43
C CYS A 32 10.22 23.02 -6.91
N HIS A 33 9.75 22.16 -7.79
CA HIS A 33 9.30 20.83 -7.40
C HIS A 33 10.52 20.05 -6.91
N HIS A 34 10.48 19.59 -5.68
CA HIS A 34 11.49 18.70 -5.13
C HIS A 34 11.47 17.38 -5.91
N HIS A 35 12.33 17.26 -6.90
CA HIS A 35 12.61 15.98 -7.55
C HIS A 35 13.35 15.08 -6.56
N PHE A 36 12.69 13.99 -6.16
CA PHE A 36 13.31 12.94 -5.38
C PHE A 36 14.25 12.11 -6.28
N CYS A 37 15.55 12.27 -6.13
CA CYS A 37 16.54 11.40 -6.76
C CYS A 37 16.61 10.04 -6.03
N PHE A 38 16.18 8.97 -6.70
CA PHE A 38 16.50 7.59 -6.31
C PHE A 38 17.90 7.25 -6.84
N LEU A 39 18.90 7.26 -5.98
CA LEU A 39 20.22 6.70 -6.31
C LEU A 39 20.33 5.31 -5.68
N SER A 40 20.47 4.30 -6.53
CA SER A 40 20.68 2.91 -6.12
C SER A 40 22.17 2.59 -6.11
N THR A 41 22.67 2.03 -5.00
CA THR A 41 23.88 1.21 -5.02
C THR A 41 23.63 -0.03 -4.17
N PHE A 42 23.80 -1.20 -4.78
CA PHE A 42 23.56 -2.53 -4.22
C PHE A 42 24.73 -3.00 -3.36
N VAL A 43 24.48 -3.51 -2.14
CA VAL A 43 25.23 -4.59 -1.48
C VAL A 43 24.29 -5.33 -0.52
N PRO A 44 24.18 -6.68 -0.57
CA PRO A 44 23.30 -7.43 0.32
C PRO A 44 23.98 -7.80 1.63
N ASN A 45 23.46 -7.32 2.75
CA ASN A 45 23.81 -7.83 4.08
C ASN A 45 22.59 -8.36 4.82
N LYS A 46 22.73 -9.58 5.35
CA LYS A 46 21.74 -10.26 6.18
C LYS A 46 21.71 -9.63 7.59
N CYS A 47 20.62 -8.99 7.96
CA CYS A 47 20.37 -8.53 9.33
C CYS A 47 19.45 -9.50 10.07
N ASN A 48 19.93 -10.04 11.20
CA ASN A 48 19.12 -10.73 12.20
C ASN A 48 18.65 -9.69 13.24
N LEU A 49 17.34 -9.47 13.30
CA LEU A 49 16.74 -8.52 14.22
C LEU A 49 16.19 -9.25 15.45
N ASN A 50 16.75 -8.95 16.62
CA ASN A 50 16.23 -9.37 17.92
C ASN A 50 15.42 -8.22 18.53
N TRP A 51 14.10 -8.37 18.64
CA TRP A 51 13.18 -7.37 19.16
C TRP A 51 13.06 -7.46 20.68
N LYS A 52 13.38 -6.40 21.40
CA LYS A 52 12.99 -6.20 22.80
C LYS A 52 12.01 -5.04 22.90
N ARG A 53 10.80 -5.33 23.38
CA ARG A 53 9.75 -4.38 23.71
C ARG A 53 10.19 -3.46 24.85
N SER A 54 10.03 -2.16 24.65
CA SER A 54 10.08 -1.15 25.72
C SER A 54 8.68 -0.60 25.92
N SER A 55 8.10 -0.87 27.10
CA SER A 55 6.84 -0.28 27.53
C SER A 55 7.13 1.05 28.22
N GLY A 56 6.81 2.17 27.56
CA GLY A 56 6.96 3.48 28.20
C GLY A 56 6.49 4.61 27.29
N LYS A 57 5.42 5.27 27.71
CA LYS A 57 4.91 6.51 27.09
C LYS A 57 5.96 7.60 27.10
N LYS A 58 6.40 8.07 25.93
CA LYS A 58 6.83 9.48 25.74
C LYS A 58 6.64 9.90 24.28
N ARG A 59 6.19 11.11 24.12
CA ARG A 59 5.91 11.84 22.87
C ARG A 59 7.24 12.07 22.13
N GLY A 60 7.32 11.68 20.85
CA GLY A 60 8.34 12.19 19.95
C GLY A 60 9.68 11.43 19.93
N GLU A 61 9.71 10.11 20.09
CA GLU A 61 10.97 9.35 20.03
C GLU A 61 11.09 8.57 18.71
N ARG A 62 12.15 8.90 17.97
CA ARG A 62 12.56 8.18 16.78
C ARG A 62 12.97 6.75 17.17
N VAL A 63 12.35 5.76 16.56
CA VAL A 63 12.75 4.35 16.73
C VAL A 63 14.11 4.15 16.06
N ARG A 64 15.14 3.88 16.84
CA ARG A 64 16.49 3.55 16.35
C ARG A 64 16.69 2.05 16.39
N CYS A 65 17.09 1.47 15.28
CA CYS A 65 17.64 0.12 15.24
C CYS A 65 19.08 0.15 15.74
N SER A 66 19.35 -0.41 16.93
CA SER A 66 20.70 -0.53 17.47
C SER A 66 21.34 -1.84 17.03
N ALA A 67 22.40 -1.75 16.24
CA ALA A 67 23.31 -2.89 16.02
C ALA A 67 24.35 -2.90 17.13
N VAL A 68 24.49 -4.02 17.86
CA VAL A 68 25.56 -4.23 18.84
C VAL A 68 26.81 -4.70 18.10
N GLY A 69 27.79 -3.83 17.97
CA GLY A 69 29.15 -4.15 17.51
C GLY A 69 30.15 -3.53 18.47
N VAL A 70 31.08 -4.34 18.96
CA VAL A 70 32.16 -3.93 19.85
C VAL A 70 33.29 -3.30 19.05
N GLY A 71 33.74 -2.08 19.43
CA GLY A 71 35.10 -1.63 19.20
C GLY A 71 35.30 -0.33 18.45
N VAL A 72 35.84 0.65 19.15
CA VAL A 72 36.69 1.80 18.77
C VAL A 72 36.08 2.94 17.95
N GLY A 73 35.86 4.04 18.63
CA GLY A 73 35.80 5.45 18.26
C GLY A 73 35.77 5.84 16.76
N VAL A 74 34.58 5.89 16.20
CA VAL A 74 34.21 6.75 15.07
C VAL A 74 32.80 7.22 15.43
N GLU A 75 32.52 8.52 15.29
CA GLU A 75 31.18 9.05 15.46
C GLU A 75 30.22 8.25 14.58
N ASP A 76 29.41 7.39 15.24
CA ASP A 76 28.50 6.46 14.60
C ASP A 76 27.29 7.29 14.09
N GLU A 77 27.39 7.78 12.86
CA GLU A 77 26.18 8.16 12.11
C GLU A 77 25.29 6.93 12.07
N ALA A 78 24.31 6.90 12.99
CA ALA A 78 23.33 5.83 13.08
C ALA A 78 22.77 5.58 11.68
N CYS A 79 23.14 4.45 11.10
CA CYS A 79 22.74 4.03 9.77
C CYS A 79 21.21 3.86 9.71
N GLU A 80 20.49 4.92 9.35
CA GLU A 80 19.05 4.90 9.20
C GLU A 80 18.69 4.02 8.00
N LEU A 81 18.09 2.84 8.27
CA LEU A 81 17.66 1.91 7.21
C LEU A 81 16.43 2.43 6.46
N VAL A 82 15.60 3.21 7.13
CA VAL A 82 14.31 3.69 6.64
C VAL A 82 14.15 5.16 7.01
N ASN A 83 13.73 5.96 6.04
CA ASN A 83 13.32 7.34 6.24
C ASN A 83 11.80 7.44 6.13
N GLY A 84 11.15 8.04 7.14
CA GLY A 84 9.70 8.26 7.19
C GLY A 84 9.34 9.72 6.94
N VAL A 85 8.42 9.98 6.01
CA VAL A 85 7.98 11.33 5.63
C VAL A 85 6.45 11.40 5.61
N GLU A 86 5.89 12.40 6.27
CA GLU A 86 4.48 12.78 6.08
C GLU A 86 4.36 13.61 4.81
N LEU A 87 3.34 13.32 4.02
CA LEU A 87 3.11 14.02 2.75
C LEU A 87 1.61 14.16 2.48
N SER A 88 1.30 15.05 1.56
CA SER A 88 -0.04 15.33 1.07
C SER A 88 -0.12 14.98 -0.40
N ILE A 89 -1.14 14.21 -0.78
CA ILE A 89 -1.39 13.76 -2.15
C ILE A 89 -2.67 14.39 -2.67
N GLY A 90 -2.62 15.03 -3.84
CA GLY A 90 -3.74 15.75 -4.41
C GLY A 90 -3.66 17.25 -4.17
N GLU A 91 -4.70 17.98 -4.56
CA GLU A 91 -4.79 19.45 -4.47
C GLU A 91 -6.11 19.87 -3.81
N GLY A 92 -6.09 21.01 -3.11
CA GLY A 92 -7.28 21.60 -2.50
C GLY A 92 -7.95 20.71 -1.46
N ASP A 93 -9.27 20.64 -1.51
CA ASP A 93 -10.10 19.89 -0.55
C ASP A 93 -10.01 18.34 -0.77
N ASP A 94 -9.48 17.91 -1.91
CA ASP A 94 -9.24 16.48 -2.21
C ASP A 94 -7.89 15.98 -1.74
N ASN A 95 -7.19 16.76 -0.95
CA ASN A 95 -5.89 16.43 -0.40
C ASN A 95 -5.97 15.25 0.58
N ILE A 96 -5.16 14.22 0.34
CA ILE A 96 -5.05 13.00 1.14
C ILE A 96 -3.74 13.06 1.93
N GLN A 97 -3.83 13.02 3.25
CA GLN A 97 -2.64 12.86 4.09
C GLN A 97 -2.11 11.44 3.94
N ALA A 98 -0.82 11.27 3.94
CA ALA A 98 -0.20 9.96 3.85
C ALA A 98 1.13 9.93 4.60
N TYR A 99 1.60 8.74 4.92
CA TYR A 99 2.93 8.51 5.45
C TYR A 99 3.71 7.62 4.47
N LEU A 100 4.89 8.07 4.06
CA LEU A 100 5.79 7.32 3.19
C LEU A 100 7.02 6.86 3.97
N PHE A 101 7.21 5.55 4.05
CA PHE A 101 8.45 4.93 4.53
C PHE A 101 9.31 4.56 3.33
N LYS A 102 10.49 5.16 3.24
CA LYS A 102 11.48 4.88 2.18
C LYS A 102 12.57 3.98 2.73
N ALA A 103 12.80 2.86 2.09
CA ALA A 103 14.02 2.10 2.30
C ALA A 103 15.21 2.88 1.76
N VAL A 104 16.27 3.07 2.57
CA VAL A 104 17.43 3.87 2.20
C VAL A 104 18.59 2.98 1.73
N LYS A 105 19.09 2.11 2.61
CA LYS A 105 20.31 1.34 2.32
C LYS A 105 20.07 0.05 1.55
N ASN A 106 18.93 -0.56 1.70
CA ASN A 106 18.56 -1.85 1.11
C ASN A 106 17.37 -1.73 0.14
N ASN A 107 17.16 -0.55 -0.44
CA ASN A 107 16.03 -0.29 -1.34
C ASN A 107 16.06 -1.26 -2.54
N ASN A 108 15.01 -2.08 -2.66
CA ASN A 108 14.87 -3.06 -3.73
C ASN A 108 14.10 -2.52 -4.96
N GLY A 109 13.73 -1.25 -4.93
CA GLY A 109 12.99 -0.56 -5.99
C GLY A 109 11.52 -0.94 -6.08
N ALA A 110 11.00 -1.77 -5.18
CA ALA A 110 9.58 -2.12 -5.17
C ALA A 110 8.78 -1.23 -4.22
N GLY A 111 7.53 -0.98 -4.60
CA GLY A 111 6.57 -0.20 -3.84
C GLY A 111 5.43 -1.03 -3.29
N VAL A 112 4.97 -0.66 -2.10
CA VAL A 112 3.84 -1.30 -1.43
C VAL A 112 2.88 -0.22 -0.95
N LEU A 113 1.61 -0.33 -1.35
CA LEU A 113 0.53 0.45 -0.77
C LEU A 113 -0.03 -0.33 0.43
N LEU A 114 -0.05 0.29 1.62
CA LEU A 114 -0.58 -0.33 2.84
C LEU A 114 -1.84 0.38 3.29
N LEU A 115 -2.95 -0.34 3.31
CA LEU A 115 -4.26 0.12 3.73
C LEU A 115 -4.50 -0.23 5.19
N SER A 116 -4.68 0.79 6.02
CA SER A 116 -4.85 0.66 7.47
C SER A 116 -6.17 -0.03 7.85
N ASP A 117 -6.23 -0.49 9.08
CA ASP A 117 -7.49 -0.81 9.73
C ASP A 117 -8.29 0.46 10.10
N ILE A 118 -9.37 0.30 10.87
CA ILE A 118 -10.26 1.40 11.27
C ILE A 118 -9.57 2.48 12.13
N PHE A 119 -8.41 2.19 12.73
CA PHE A 119 -7.67 3.15 13.56
C PHE A 119 -6.79 4.11 12.75
N GLY A 120 -6.72 3.89 11.42
CA GLY A 120 -6.11 4.84 10.48
C GLY A 120 -4.59 4.75 10.36
N PHE A 121 -4.05 5.59 9.48
CA PHE A 121 -2.65 5.58 9.07
C PHE A 121 -1.69 6.11 10.16
N GLN A 122 -2.18 6.89 11.12
CA GLN A 122 -1.38 7.43 12.21
C GLN A 122 -1.26 6.49 13.41
N ASP A 123 -2.06 5.41 13.44
CA ASP A 123 -2.00 4.45 14.53
C ASP A 123 -0.63 3.76 14.57
N SER A 124 -0.08 3.59 15.78
CA SER A 124 1.27 3.05 15.98
C SER A 124 1.45 1.67 15.40
N ALA A 125 0.47 0.77 15.53
CA ALA A 125 0.57 -0.59 15.01
C ALA A 125 0.62 -0.61 13.47
N THR A 126 -0.14 0.25 12.81
CA THR A 126 -0.08 0.42 11.35
C THR A 126 1.29 0.97 10.92
N ARG A 127 1.79 2.00 11.62
CA ARG A 127 3.09 2.63 11.32
C ARG A 127 4.26 1.70 11.59
N ASP A 128 4.23 0.96 12.70
CA ASP A 128 5.28 -0.01 13.06
C ASP A 128 5.34 -1.15 12.03
N PHE A 129 4.19 -1.64 11.58
CA PHE A 129 4.15 -2.66 10.53
C PHE A 129 4.69 -2.14 9.19
N ALA A 130 4.28 -0.95 8.77
CA ALA A 130 4.78 -0.32 7.55
C ALA A 130 6.29 -0.07 7.60
N TYR A 131 6.81 0.38 8.76
CA TYR A 131 8.23 0.52 8.99
C TYR A 131 8.99 -0.80 8.87
N GLN A 132 8.45 -1.89 9.47
CA GLN A 132 9.05 -3.23 9.33
C GLN A 132 9.10 -3.68 7.86
N VAL A 133 8.04 -3.46 7.08
CA VAL A 133 8.05 -3.77 5.64
C VAL A 133 9.13 -2.96 4.93
N ALA A 134 9.28 -1.68 5.27
CA ALA A 134 10.31 -0.83 4.68
C ALA A 134 11.74 -1.25 5.09
N CYS A 135 11.94 -1.76 6.30
CA CYS A 135 13.21 -2.35 6.72
C CYS A 135 13.66 -3.55 5.86
N HIS A 136 12.73 -4.18 5.13
CA HIS A 136 13.00 -5.24 4.16
C HIS A 136 13.21 -4.74 2.73
N GLY A 137 13.39 -3.43 2.56
CA GLY A 137 13.81 -2.83 1.31
C GLY A 137 12.67 -2.27 0.44
N TYR A 138 11.43 -2.33 0.90
CA TYR A 138 10.28 -1.80 0.18
C TYR A 138 10.06 -0.30 0.48
N ASN A 139 9.51 0.43 -0.49
CA ASN A 139 8.97 1.76 -0.24
C ASN A 139 7.49 1.63 0.07
N VAL A 140 7.05 2.04 1.26
CA VAL A 140 5.68 1.79 1.75
C VAL A 140 4.92 3.08 1.89
N LEU A 141 3.81 3.23 1.17
CA LEU A 141 2.89 4.35 1.29
C LEU A 141 1.67 3.93 2.11
N VAL A 142 1.33 4.70 3.12
CA VAL A 142 0.16 4.49 3.99
C VAL A 142 -0.75 5.72 3.89
N PRO A 143 -1.80 5.70 3.05
CA PRO A 143 -2.73 6.82 2.90
C PRO A 143 -3.73 6.89 4.05
N ASP A 144 -4.21 8.09 4.34
CA ASP A 144 -5.33 8.34 5.24
C ASP A 144 -6.66 7.99 4.57
N LEU A 145 -7.22 6.85 4.91
CA LEU A 145 -8.50 6.38 4.37
C LEU A 145 -9.72 7.11 4.97
N PHE A 146 -9.51 7.83 6.06
CA PHE A 146 -10.61 8.40 6.89
C PHE A 146 -10.61 9.94 6.91
N ARG A 147 -9.73 10.56 6.15
CA ARG A 147 -9.64 12.04 6.04
C ARG A 147 -9.58 12.74 7.41
N GLY A 148 -8.75 12.20 8.32
CA GLY A 148 -8.56 12.74 9.67
C GLY A 148 -9.61 12.30 10.69
N ASP A 149 -10.56 11.45 10.32
CA ASP A 149 -11.59 10.91 11.23
C ASP A 149 -11.56 9.37 11.34
N PRO A 150 -10.44 8.75 11.76
CA PRO A 150 -10.41 7.33 12.03
C PRO A 150 -11.26 6.97 13.25
N TRP A 151 -11.58 5.66 13.41
CA TRP A 151 -12.24 5.19 14.61
C TRP A 151 -11.32 5.32 15.82
N GLU A 152 -11.79 6.00 16.86
CA GLU A 152 -11.06 6.14 18.10
C GLU A 152 -11.49 5.11 19.15
N LYS A 153 -10.53 4.54 19.88
CA LYS A 153 -10.82 3.54 20.95
C LYS A 153 -11.75 4.06 22.06
N GLY A 154 -11.79 5.38 22.24
CA GLY A 154 -12.66 6.04 23.22
C GLY A 154 -14.08 6.32 22.76
N ARG A 155 -14.39 6.15 21.48
CA ARG A 155 -15.76 6.36 20.96
C ARG A 155 -16.70 5.28 21.49
N PRO A 156 -17.96 5.63 21.85
CA PRO A 156 -18.96 4.67 22.29
C PRO A 156 -19.24 3.63 21.20
N LYS A 157 -19.17 2.33 21.55
CA LYS A 157 -19.41 1.23 20.60
C LYS A 157 -20.69 1.35 19.77
N PRO A 158 -21.86 1.83 20.32
CA PRO A 158 -23.04 2.02 19.50
C PRO A 158 -22.91 3.00 18.34
N MET A 159 -21.92 3.90 18.37
CA MET A 159 -21.65 4.84 17.28
C MET A 159 -20.84 4.22 16.13
N PHE A 160 -20.34 3.00 16.29
CA PHE A 160 -19.46 2.38 15.31
C PHE A 160 -20.10 2.23 13.92
N GLU A 161 -21.31 1.68 13.87
CA GLU A 161 -22.01 1.48 12.58
C GLU A 161 -22.37 2.81 11.91
N GLN A 162 -22.72 3.84 12.68
CA GLN A 162 -22.97 5.18 12.15
C GLN A 162 -21.69 5.79 11.58
N TRP A 163 -20.58 5.72 12.31
CA TRP A 163 -19.28 6.19 11.84
C TRP A 163 -18.85 5.43 10.59
N LEU A 164 -18.98 4.11 10.58
CA LEU A 164 -18.62 3.31 9.42
C LEU A 164 -19.47 3.61 8.19
N ALA A 165 -20.76 3.87 8.38
CA ALA A 165 -21.67 4.28 7.32
C ALA A 165 -21.35 5.69 6.76
N SER A 166 -20.71 6.56 7.55
CA SER A 166 -20.25 7.87 7.09
C SER A 166 -19.00 7.81 6.22
N GLN A 167 -18.29 6.67 6.20
CA GLN A 167 -17.15 6.45 5.32
C GLN A 167 -17.65 6.10 3.92
N ASP A 168 -17.88 7.10 3.08
CA ASP A 168 -18.37 6.89 1.71
C ASP A 168 -17.44 5.96 0.93
N PRO A 169 -17.94 4.80 0.46
CA PRO A 169 -17.13 3.83 -0.25
C PRO A 169 -16.49 4.38 -1.54
N GLN A 170 -17.19 5.28 -2.24
CA GLN A 170 -16.67 5.88 -3.47
C GLN A 170 -15.52 6.84 -3.18
N ARG A 171 -15.64 7.65 -2.12
CA ARG A 171 -14.56 8.53 -1.66
C ARG A 171 -13.33 7.70 -1.29
N VAL A 172 -13.51 6.66 -0.47
CA VAL A 172 -12.39 5.78 -0.06
C VAL A 172 -11.72 5.14 -1.28
N ALA A 173 -12.50 4.67 -2.25
CA ALA A 173 -11.97 4.09 -3.47
C ALA A 173 -11.17 5.13 -4.30
N ASN A 174 -11.68 6.34 -4.43
CA ASN A 174 -11.01 7.43 -5.12
C ASN A 174 -9.71 7.84 -4.41
N ASP A 175 -9.69 7.90 -3.08
CA ASP A 175 -8.51 8.22 -2.30
C ASP A 175 -7.41 7.16 -2.48
N ILE A 176 -7.79 5.89 -2.50
CA ILE A 176 -6.85 4.79 -2.77
C ILE A 176 -6.32 4.86 -4.20
N ALA A 177 -7.19 5.13 -5.18
CA ALA A 177 -6.79 5.26 -6.59
C ALA A 177 -5.84 6.44 -6.80
N THR A 178 -6.11 7.59 -6.19
CA THR A 178 -5.26 8.78 -6.22
C THR A 178 -3.89 8.51 -5.60
N SER A 179 -3.86 7.85 -4.45
CA SER A 179 -2.62 7.45 -3.76
C SER A 179 -1.81 6.43 -4.58
N THR A 180 -2.50 5.48 -5.23
CA THR A 180 -1.88 4.51 -6.14
C THR A 180 -1.25 5.21 -7.33
N LYS A 181 -2.01 6.10 -7.97
CA LYS A 181 -1.51 6.87 -9.12
C LYS A 181 -0.29 7.69 -8.76
N TRP A 182 -0.33 8.39 -7.63
CA TRP A 182 0.80 9.18 -7.14
C TRP A 182 2.05 8.30 -7.00
N MET A 183 1.94 7.13 -6.37
CA MET A 183 3.06 6.22 -6.17
C MET A 183 3.61 5.67 -7.49
N VAL A 184 2.74 5.34 -8.44
CA VAL A 184 3.14 4.90 -9.79
C VAL A 184 3.87 6.02 -10.55
N ASP A 185 3.40 7.25 -10.45
CA ASP A 185 4.01 8.40 -11.12
C ASP A 185 5.39 8.74 -10.53
N GLU A 186 5.54 8.69 -9.19
CA GLU A 186 6.84 8.84 -8.52
C GLU A 186 7.84 7.77 -8.95
N PHE A 187 7.40 6.51 -9.03
CA PHE A 187 8.26 5.41 -9.48
C PHE A 187 8.66 5.58 -10.94
N ARG A 188 7.73 5.97 -11.81
CA ARG A 188 8.00 6.24 -13.23
C ARG A 188 8.98 7.42 -13.39
N ALA A 189 8.81 8.49 -12.61
CA ALA A 189 9.74 9.62 -12.60
C ALA A 189 11.16 9.21 -12.16
N ALA A 190 11.27 8.20 -11.28
CA ALA A 190 12.55 7.61 -10.88
C ALA A 190 13.09 6.54 -11.86
N GLY A 191 12.44 6.33 -13.02
CA GLY A 191 12.84 5.33 -14.00
C GLY A 191 12.48 3.89 -13.62
N ILE A 192 11.59 3.69 -12.64
CA ILE A 192 11.13 2.37 -12.16
C ILE A 192 9.81 2.05 -12.84
N SER A 193 9.77 0.93 -13.58
CA SER A 193 8.56 0.46 -14.29
C SER A 193 7.87 -0.73 -13.60
N LYS A 194 8.27 -1.06 -12.37
CA LYS A 194 7.71 -2.18 -11.62
C LYS A 194 6.28 -1.91 -11.17
N LYS A 195 5.47 -2.95 -11.13
CA LYS A 195 4.14 -2.91 -10.51
C LYS A 195 4.27 -2.87 -8.98
N LEU A 196 3.21 -2.42 -8.33
CA LEU A 196 3.13 -2.31 -6.88
C LEU A 196 2.64 -3.61 -6.23
N GLY A 197 2.95 -3.77 -4.96
CA GLY A 197 2.21 -4.65 -4.05
C GLY A 197 1.17 -3.87 -3.26
N ILE A 198 0.14 -4.55 -2.78
CA ILE A 198 -0.85 -3.96 -1.89
C ILE A 198 -1.07 -4.85 -0.66
N ILE A 199 -1.07 -4.25 0.53
CA ILE A 199 -1.36 -4.90 1.81
C ILE A 199 -2.53 -4.19 2.45
N GLY A 200 -3.41 -4.92 3.13
CA GLY A 200 -4.46 -4.28 3.94
C GLY A 200 -4.82 -5.10 5.16
N PHE A 201 -5.22 -4.40 6.24
CA PHE A 201 -5.69 -4.98 7.49
C PHE A 201 -7.16 -4.68 7.72
N CYS A 202 -7.95 -5.65 8.18
CA CYS A 202 -9.33 -5.42 8.62
C CYS A 202 -10.15 -4.68 7.54
N PHE A 203 -10.57 -3.44 7.80
CA PHE A 203 -11.21 -2.57 6.82
C PHE A 203 -10.37 -2.45 5.54
N GLY A 204 -9.10 -2.08 5.67
CA GLY A 204 -8.16 -1.99 4.54
C GLY A 204 -7.99 -3.32 3.81
N GLY A 205 -8.00 -4.46 4.53
CA GLY A 205 -7.95 -5.79 3.94
C GLY A 205 -9.16 -6.09 3.03
N GLY A 206 -10.35 -5.59 3.41
CA GLY A 206 -11.52 -5.63 2.54
C GLY A 206 -11.36 -4.74 1.31
N ARG A 207 -10.84 -3.54 1.49
CA ARG A 207 -10.60 -2.58 0.38
C ARG A 207 -9.59 -3.09 -0.63
N VAL A 208 -8.61 -3.91 -0.21
CA VAL A 208 -7.70 -4.59 -1.16
C VAL A 208 -8.48 -5.32 -2.25
N ILE A 209 -9.54 -6.02 -1.88
CA ILE A 209 -10.37 -6.80 -2.83
C ILE A 209 -11.07 -5.87 -3.83
N ASP A 210 -11.65 -4.76 -3.36
CA ASP A 210 -12.34 -3.79 -4.22
C ASP A 210 -11.35 -3.12 -5.19
N VAL A 211 -10.17 -2.74 -4.69
CA VAL A 211 -9.09 -2.16 -5.49
C VAL A 211 -8.66 -3.12 -6.60
N LEU A 212 -8.36 -4.37 -6.27
CA LEU A 212 -7.90 -5.35 -7.25
C LEU A 212 -8.97 -5.71 -8.29
N ALA A 213 -10.24 -5.73 -7.90
CA ALA A 213 -11.34 -5.96 -8.83
C ALA A 213 -11.49 -4.82 -9.85
N THR A 214 -11.09 -3.61 -9.49
CA THR A 214 -11.10 -2.43 -10.35
C THR A 214 -9.82 -2.32 -11.17
N ASP A 215 -8.66 -2.54 -10.54
CA ASP A 215 -7.32 -2.44 -11.16
C ASP A 215 -7.05 -3.51 -12.22
N GLN A 216 -7.59 -4.69 -12.04
CA GLN A 216 -7.44 -5.83 -12.96
C GLN A 216 -5.98 -6.14 -13.37
N GLY A 217 -5.04 -5.87 -12.47
CA GLY A 217 -3.60 -6.11 -12.65
C GLY A 217 -2.86 -5.02 -13.44
N ALA A 218 -3.44 -3.83 -13.57
CA ALA A 218 -2.79 -2.69 -14.23
C ALA A 218 -1.65 -2.12 -13.40
N CYS A 219 -1.89 -1.82 -12.11
CA CYS A 219 -0.93 -1.20 -11.21
C CYS A 219 -0.30 -2.21 -10.23
N PHE A 220 -1.04 -3.25 -9.82
CA PHE A 220 -0.60 -4.22 -8.84
C PHE A 220 -0.23 -5.56 -9.48
N SER A 221 0.80 -6.24 -8.95
CA SER A 221 1.19 -7.61 -9.34
C SER A 221 0.90 -8.64 -8.27
N THR A 222 0.76 -8.23 -7.01
CA THR A 222 0.52 -9.11 -5.87
C THR A 222 -0.18 -8.39 -4.73
N ALA A 223 -0.88 -9.13 -3.89
CA ALA A 223 -1.64 -8.57 -2.79
C ALA A 223 -1.64 -9.46 -1.55
N VAL A 224 -1.81 -8.82 -0.38
CA VAL A 224 -2.01 -9.50 0.90
C VAL A 224 -3.19 -8.87 1.63
N SER A 225 -4.18 -9.68 1.99
CA SER A 225 -5.31 -9.28 2.82
C SER A 225 -5.23 -9.98 4.17
N PHE A 226 -4.97 -9.22 5.21
CA PHE A 226 -5.02 -9.70 6.59
C PHE A 226 -6.43 -9.51 7.14
N TYR A 227 -7.09 -10.62 7.48
CA TYR A 227 -8.45 -10.66 8.08
C TYR A 227 -9.38 -9.58 7.52
N GLY A 228 -9.43 -9.48 6.19
CA GLY A 228 -10.23 -8.48 5.48
C GLY A 228 -11.71 -8.59 5.84
N THR A 229 -12.34 -7.43 6.10
CA THR A 229 -13.74 -7.37 6.48
C THR A 229 -14.61 -6.86 5.34
N ARG A 230 -15.92 -7.22 5.34
CA ARG A 230 -16.91 -6.71 4.38
C ARG A 230 -16.50 -6.94 2.92
N MET A 231 -15.86 -8.06 2.63
CA MET A 231 -15.48 -8.47 1.28
C MET A 231 -16.68 -9.06 0.53
N ASP A 232 -16.91 -8.59 -0.69
CA ASP A 232 -17.94 -9.17 -1.58
C ASP A 232 -17.33 -10.28 -2.44
N PRO A 233 -17.73 -11.55 -2.27
CA PRO A 233 -17.20 -12.65 -3.08
C PRO A 233 -17.46 -12.51 -4.58
N THR A 234 -18.44 -11.69 -5.01
CA THR A 234 -18.72 -11.46 -6.42
C THR A 234 -17.59 -10.70 -7.12
N ALA A 235 -16.80 -9.93 -6.37
CA ALA A 235 -15.63 -9.23 -6.87
C ALA A 235 -14.49 -10.18 -7.29
N ALA A 236 -14.43 -11.39 -6.72
CA ALA A 236 -13.32 -12.32 -6.90
C ALA A 236 -13.01 -12.64 -8.38
N SER A 237 -14.05 -12.79 -9.21
CA SER A 237 -13.89 -13.10 -10.65
C SER A 237 -13.21 -12.02 -11.47
N LYS A 238 -13.18 -10.79 -10.97
CA LYS A 238 -12.54 -9.63 -11.61
C LYS A 238 -11.06 -9.51 -11.28
N ILE A 239 -10.61 -10.15 -10.19
CA ILE A 239 -9.23 -10.07 -9.72
C ILE A 239 -8.33 -10.89 -10.63
N LYS A 240 -7.21 -10.29 -11.11
CA LYS A 240 -6.29 -10.89 -12.08
C LYS A 240 -4.91 -11.19 -11.51
N VAL A 241 -4.67 -10.83 -10.26
CA VAL A 241 -3.38 -11.02 -9.57
C VAL A 241 -3.53 -11.98 -8.40
N PRO A 242 -2.47 -12.69 -8.00
CA PRO A 242 -2.51 -13.58 -6.85
C PRO A 242 -2.69 -12.81 -5.55
N VAL A 243 -3.50 -13.35 -4.65
CA VAL A 243 -3.80 -12.77 -3.33
C VAL A 243 -3.46 -13.77 -2.25
N LEU A 244 -2.68 -13.35 -1.27
CA LEU A 244 -2.47 -14.07 -0.02
C LEU A 244 -3.48 -13.58 1.01
N PHE A 245 -4.35 -14.45 1.49
CA PHE A 245 -5.25 -14.20 2.60
C PHE A 245 -4.67 -14.77 3.87
N ILE A 246 -4.56 -13.96 4.92
CA ILE A 246 -4.10 -14.38 6.24
C ILE A 246 -5.19 -14.04 7.25
N SER A 247 -5.67 -15.02 8.02
CA SER A 247 -6.69 -14.82 9.05
C SER A 247 -6.56 -15.86 10.17
N GLY A 248 -7.28 -15.65 11.25
CA GLY A 248 -7.46 -16.63 12.31
C GLY A 248 -8.75 -17.43 12.14
N ASP A 249 -8.85 -18.60 12.76
CA ASP A 249 -10.08 -19.41 12.76
C ASP A 249 -11.09 -18.97 13.81
N ASP A 250 -10.68 -18.13 14.76
CA ASP A 250 -11.56 -17.53 15.79
C ASP A 250 -11.87 -16.04 15.48
N ASP A 251 -11.96 -15.70 14.17
CA ASP A 251 -12.28 -14.35 13.69
C ASP A 251 -13.70 -14.30 13.09
N PRO A 252 -14.72 -13.82 13.84
CA PRO A 252 -16.08 -13.73 13.34
C PRO A 252 -16.27 -12.67 12.24
N LEU A 253 -15.32 -11.71 12.09
CA LEU A 253 -15.40 -10.64 11.09
C LEU A 253 -14.85 -11.07 9.73
N CYS A 254 -14.04 -12.16 9.70
CA CYS A 254 -13.44 -12.69 8.50
C CYS A 254 -13.65 -14.22 8.38
N PRO A 255 -14.86 -14.68 8.08
CA PRO A 255 -15.16 -16.12 8.06
C PRO A 255 -14.34 -16.89 7.03
N ILE A 256 -13.75 -18.03 7.43
CA ILE A 256 -12.92 -18.89 6.58
C ILE A 256 -13.64 -19.29 5.29
N GLY A 257 -14.95 -19.58 5.38
CA GLY A 257 -15.75 -19.95 4.21
C GLY A 257 -15.82 -18.87 3.12
N VAL A 258 -15.64 -17.59 3.49
CA VAL A 258 -15.53 -16.47 2.55
C VAL A 258 -14.16 -16.48 1.89
N LEU A 259 -13.09 -16.64 2.67
CA LEU A 259 -11.72 -16.70 2.15
C LEU A 259 -11.52 -17.86 1.18
N SER A 260 -12.05 -19.05 1.51
CA SER A 260 -11.97 -20.22 0.64
C SER A 260 -12.70 -20.01 -0.71
N LYS A 261 -13.79 -19.23 -0.72
CA LYS A 261 -14.45 -18.84 -1.97
C LYS A 261 -13.57 -17.92 -2.81
N PHE A 262 -12.93 -16.92 -2.20
CA PHE A 262 -11.99 -16.03 -2.88
C PHE A 262 -10.83 -16.82 -3.49
N GLU A 263 -10.14 -17.65 -2.71
CA GLU A 263 -9.04 -18.49 -3.18
C GLU A 263 -9.43 -19.31 -4.40
N LYS A 264 -10.59 -20.00 -4.33
CA LYS A 264 -11.09 -20.85 -5.41
C LYS A 264 -11.45 -20.06 -6.67
N ILE A 265 -12.09 -18.90 -6.53
CA ILE A 265 -12.59 -18.12 -7.69
C ILE A 265 -11.44 -17.34 -8.34
N ILE A 266 -10.59 -16.70 -7.56
CA ILE A 266 -9.43 -15.97 -8.08
C ILE A 266 -8.45 -16.96 -8.72
N GLY A 267 -8.20 -18.10 -8.07
CA GLY A 267 -7.19 -19.06 -8.53
C GLY A 267 -5.83 -18.38 -8.66
N ASN A 268 -5.20 -18.48 -9.81
CA ASN A 268 -3.98 -17.75 -10.19
C ASN A 268 -2.87 -17.77 -9.12
N GLY A 269 -2.76 -18.86 -8.35
CA GLY A 269 -1.80 -19.01 -7.27
C GLY A 269 -2.22 -18.33 -5.95
N SER A 270 -3.41 -17.76 -5.86
CA SER A 270 -3.95 -17.22 -4.59
C SER A 270 -4.00 -18.27 -3.50
N ARG A 271 -3.77 -17.85 -2.26
CA ARG A 271 -3.61 -18.76 -1.12
C ARG A 271 -4.29 -18.22 0.13
N VAL A 272 -4.92 -19.11 0.89
CA VAL A 272 -5.45 -18.84 2.24
C VAL A 272 -4.55 -19.49 3.27
N VAL A 273 -4.14 -18.74 4.29
CA VAL A 273 -3.42 -19.23 5.47
C VAL A 273 -4.21 -18.90 6.73
N ILE A 274 -4.55 -19.93 7.50
CA ILE A 274 -5.35 -19.79 8.71
C ILE A 274 -4.50 -20.12 9.93
N PHE A 275 -4.49 -19.20 10.89
CA PHE A 275 -3.83 -19.37 12.19
C PHE A 275 -4.84 -19.86 13.22
N LYS A 276 -4.56 -21.03 13.79
CA LYS A 276 -5.46 -21.71 14.70
C LYS A 276 -5.55 -20.99 16.05
N GLY A 277 -6.79 -20.76 16.54
CA GLY A 277 -7.06 -20.09 17.81
C GLY A 277 -6.73 -18.60 17.79
N ARG A 278 -6.58 -18.01 16.60
CA ARG A 278 -6.33 -16.57 16.48
C ARG A 278 -7.59 -15.81 16.09
N GLY A 279 -7.79 -14.71 16.81
CA GLY A 279 -8.88 -13.77 16.58
C GLY A 279 -8.52 -12.66 15.60
N HIS A 280 -9.41 -11.67 15.52
CA HIS A 280 -9.23 -10.51 14.66
C HIS A 280 -8.02 -9.66 15.07
N ALA A 281 -7.26 -9.19 14.09
CA ALA A 281 -6.12 -8.27 14.24
C ALA A 281 -4.83 -8.87 14.86
N PHE A 282 -4.73 -10.18 15.10
CA PHE A 282 -3.58 -10.82 15.75
C PHE A 282 -2.23 -10.47 15.10
N ALA A 283 -2.17 -10.33 13.77
CA ALA A 283 -0.90 -10.21 13.04
C ALA A 283 -0.24 -8.82 13.15
N HIS A 284 -1.00 -7.75 13.43
CA HIS A 284 -0.41 -6.41 13.60
C HIS A 284 -0.70 -5.79 14.97
N ARG A 285 -1.54 -6.46 15.80
CA ARG A 285 -1.89 -6.04 17.16
C ARG A 285 -1.91 -7.24 18.12
N PRO A 286 -0.81 -8.01 18.20
CA PRO A 286 -0.79 -9.16 19.07
C PRO A 286 -1.02 -8.75 20.53
N GLY A 287 -1.84 -9.52 21.24
CA GLY A 287 -2.21 -9.30 22.64
C GLY A 287 -1.50 -10.21 23.64
N SER A 288 -0.78 -11.24 23.16
CA SER A 288 -0.05 -12.20 23.99
C SER A 288 1.25 -12.63 23.33
N THR A 289 2.11 -13.31 24.10
CA THR A 289 3.38 -13.85 23.58
C THR A 289 3.17 -14.91 22.49
N GLU A 290 2.11 -15.69 22.60
CA GLU A 290 1.74 -16.69 21.60
C GLU A 290 1.26 -16.01 20.30
N GLU A 291 0.53 -14.90 20.42
CA GLU A 291 0.15 -14.10 19.26
C GLU A 291 1.34 -13.38 18.65
N ASP A 292 2.33 -12.93 19.43
CA ASP A 292 3.57 -12.34 18.91
C ASP A 292 4.30 -13.32 17.96
N ALA A 293 4.40 -14.60 18.34
CA ALA A 293 5.03 -15.63 17.51
C ALA A 293 4.28 -15.88 16.19
N ASP A 294 2.95 -15.94 16.25
CA ASP A 294 2.11 -16.11 15.06
C ASP A 294 2.08 -14.85 14.18
N ALA A 295 2.14 -13.66 14.78
CA ALA A 295 2.27 -12.39 14.05
C ALA A 295 3.59 -12.33 13.27
N GLU A 296 4.69 -12.78 13.87
CA GLU A 296 6.00 -12.86 13.22
C GLU A 296 5.99 -13.88 12.07
N GLN A 297 5.33 -15.03 12.26
CA GLN A 297 5.15 -16.01 11.20
C GLN A 297 4.28 -15.45 10.06
N ALA A 298 3.18 -14.78 10.37
CA ALA A 298 2.31 -14.14 9.38
C ALA A 298 3.05 -13.05 8.59
N PHE A 299 3.88 -12.24 9.27
CA PHE A 299 4.76 -11.26 8.64
C PHE A 299 5.78 -11.93 7.70
N THR A 300 6.37 -13.03 8.11
CA THR A 300 7.33 -13.79 7.28
C THR A 300 6.67 -14.36 6.02
N LEU A 301 5.45 -14.89 6.12
CA LEU A 301 4.67 -15.38 4.98
C LEU A 301 4.36 -14.23 4.00
N MET A 302 3.89 -13.11 4.50
CA MET A 302 3.62 -11.91 3.71
C MET A 302 4.89 -11.41 3.01
N ARG A 303 6.00 -11.31 3.72
CA ARG A 303 7.28 -10.86 3.16
C ARG A 303 7.76 -11.76 2.01
N ASN A 304 7.69 -13.07 2.18
CA ASN A 304 8.07 -14.01 1.13
C ASN A 304 7.13 -13.89 -0.09
N TRP A 305 5.83 -13.73 0.16
CA TRP A 305 4.84 -13.51 -0.89
C TRP A 305 5.10 -12.24 -1.69
N LEU A 306 5.40 -11.13 -1.03
CA LEU A 306 5.78 -9.87 -1.70
C LEU A 306 7.09 -10.02 -2.49
N HIS A 307 8.08 -10.72 -1.92
CA HIS A 307 9.34 -10.97 -2.61
C HIS A 307 9.11 -11.71 -3.92
N ASP A 308 8.35 -12.79 -3.88
CA ASP A 308 8.07 -13.59 -5.07
C ASP A 308 7.27 -12.81 -6.12
N GLY A 309 6.25 -12.04 -5.68
CA GLY A 309 5.37 -11.28 -6.57
C GLY A 309 5.94 -9.97 -7.12
N LEU A 310 6.95 -9.38 -6.46
CA LEU A 310 7.50 -8.07 -6.83
C LEU A 310 8.95 -8.11 -7.32
N LEU A 311 9.73 -9.12 -6.95
CA LEU A 311 11.16 -9.15 -7.23
C LEU A 311 11.57 -10.33 -8.11
N VAL A 312 10.84 -11.46 -8.06
CA VAL A 312 11.18 -12.66 -8.83
C VAL A 312 10.33 -12.76 -10.10
N ASN A 313 9.03 -12.51 -10.00
CA ASN A 313 8.07 -12.70 -11.09
C ASN A 313 7.66 -11.38 -11.79
N SER A 314 8.34 -10.28 -11.51
CA SER A 314 8.03 -8.93 -12.04
C SER A 314 8.87 -8.54 -13.25
#